data_55424302deabe86769ae6cf81b3017c8
#
_entry.id   55424302deabe86769ae6cf81b3017c8
#
_cell.length_a   1.000
_cell.length_b   1.000
_cell.length_c   1.000
_cell.angle_alpha   90.00
_cell.angle_beta   90.00
_cell.angle_gamma   90.00
#
_symmetry.space_group_name_H-M   'P 1'
#
loop_
_entity.id
_entity.type
_entity.pdbx_description
1 polymer ?
#
loop_
_entity_poly.entity_id
_entity_poly.type
_entity_poly.pdbx_seq_one_letter_code
_entity_poly.pdbx_strand_id
1 'polypeptide(L)'
;MDKFLITGPCKVRGQVSISGSKNAALPILASTLLFDKPVVIENLPRVRDIETMLNLLKSLGSKIKFSKNKKTVKIYKTKKTKLFCFLLASENDESRDISFRTFNFKIS
;
A
#
# COMPACT_ATOMS: atom_id res chain seq x y z
N MET A 1 8.33 28.93 5.93
CA MET A 1 6.93 28.60 6.16
C MET A 1 6.17 28.76 4.84
N ASP A 2 5.55 27.71 4.40
CA ASP A 2 4.77 27.75 3.15
C ASP A 2 3.53 28.62 3.34
N LYS A 3 3.21 29.39 2.31
CA LYS A 3 2.03 30.30 2.32
C LYS A 3 1.13 29.97 1.14
N PHE A 4 -0.18 30.06 1.37
CA PHE A 4 -1.19 30.00 0.32
C PHE A 4 -1.66 31.42 0.01
N LEU A 5 -1.60 31.82 -1.25
CA LEU A 5 -2.19 33.04 -1.76
C LEU A 5 -3.45 32.68 -2.55
N ILE A 6 -4.60 33.11 -2.09
CA ILE A 6 -5.88 32.78 -2.71
C ILE A 6 -6.50 34.08 -3.23
N THR A 7 -6.77 34.10 -4.55
CA THR A 7 -7.43 35.20 -5.22
C THR A 7 -8.79 34.74 -5.70
N GLY A 8 -9.84 35.39 -5.24
CA GLY A 8 -11.24 35.07 -5.58
C GLY A 8 -12.10 36.32 -5.58
N PRO A 9 -13.42 36.20 -5.92
CA PRO A 9 -14.13 34.98 -6.27
C PRO A 9 -13.81 34.46 -7.69
N CYS A 10 -13.87 33.15 -7.89
CA CYS A 10 -13.69 32.55 -9.20
C CYS A 10 -14.61 31.31 -9.36
N LYS A 11 -14.92 30.97 -10.63
CA LYS A 11 -15.64 29.73 -10.94
C LYS A 11 -14.62 28.59 -11.09
N VAL A 12 -14.74 27.57 -10.26
CA VAL A 12 -13.87 26.41 -10.33
C VAL A 12 -14.52 25.34 -11.22
N ARG A 13 -13.82 24.95 -12.28
CA ARG A 13 -14.21 23.87 -13.19
C ARG A 13 -12.97 23.01 -13.46
N GLY A 14 -13.13 21.69 -13.43
CA GLY A 14 -12.03 20.78 -13.75
C GLY A 14 -12.18 19.46 -13.05
N GLN A 15 -11.23 18.58 -13.32
CA GLN A 15 -11.13 17.26 -12.72
C GLN A 15 -9.79 17.13 -12.03
N VAL A 16 -9.79 16.67 -10.79
CA VAL A 16 -8.58 16.43 -10.00
C VAL A 16 -8.48 14.96 -9.69
N SER A 17 -7.33 14.37 -9.97
CA SER A 17 -7.00 13.01 -9.53
C SER A 17 -6.44 13.05 -8.12
N ILE A 18 -7.12 12.39 -7.21
CA ILE A 18 -6.72 12.32 -5.81
C ILE A 18 -5.66 11.24 -5.62
N SER A 19 -4.56 11.57 -4.94
CA SER A 19 -3.55 10.58 -4.55
C SER A 19 -4.05 9.68 -3.43
N GLY A 20 -3.47 8.47 -3.32
CA GLY A 20 -3.80 7.54 -2.24
C GLY A 20 -3.45 8.10 -0.85
N SER A 21 -4.14 7.60 0.16
CA SER A 21 -3.90 7.97 1.56
C SER A 21 -2.69 7.21 2.13
N LYS A 22 -1.75 7.93 2.73
CA LYS A 22 -0.61 7.35 3.46
C LYS A 22 -1.09 6.47 4.63
N ASN A 23 -2.02 6.96 5.42
CA ASN A 23 -2.49 6.26 6.61
C ASN A 23 -3.25 4.97 6.30
N ALA A 24 -3.91 4.90 5.15
CA ALA A 24 -4.51 3.66 4.66
C ALA A 24 -3.46 2.72 4.04
N ALA A 25 -2.48 3.27 3.34
CA ALA A 25 -1.47 2.48 2.63
C ALA A 25 -0.53 1.71 3.58
N LEU A 26 -0.15 2.28 4.72
CA LEU A 26 0.78 1.65 5.66
C LEU A 26 0.26 0.30 6.21
N PRO A 27 -0.95 0.20 6.80
CA PRO A 27 -1.48 -1.09 7.27
C PRO A 27 -1.73 -2.07 6.12
N ILE A 28 -2.09 -1.57 4.95
CA ILE A 28 -2.29 -2.38 3.76
C ILE A 28 -0.98 -3.03 3.31
N LEU A 29 0.11 -2.27 3.25
CA LEU A 29 1.44 -2.79 2.94
C LEU A 29 1.88 -3.85 3.96
N ALA A 30 1.65 -3.61 5.25
CA ALA A 30 1.94 -4.59 6.28
C ALA A 30 1.14 -5.88 6.10
N SER A 31 -0.14 -5.78 5.72
CA SER A 31 -1.01 -6.94 5.50
C SER A 31 -0.56 -7.82 4.31
N THR A 32 0.25 -7.30 3.39
CA THR A 32 0.77 -8.09 2.26
C THR A 32 1.61 -9.28 2.71
N LEU A 33 2.16 -9.24 3.91
CA LEU A 33 2.89 -10.35 4.52
C LEU A 33 2.01 -11.58 4.80
N LEU A 34 0.70 -11.39 4.92
CA LEU A 34 -0.27 -12.44 5.22
C LEU A 34 -0.71 -13.23 3.96
N PHE A 35 -0.46 -12.69 2.78
CA PHE A 35 -0.90 -13.31 1.53
C PHE A 35 0.21 -14.18 0.92
N ASP A 36 -0.15 -15.37 0.46
CA ASP A 36 0.77 -16.27 -0.25
C ASP A 36 0.91 -15.92 -1.73
N LYS A 37 -0.07 -15.24 -2.30
CA LYS A 37 -0.08 -14.79 -3.69
C LYS A 37 0.49 -13.37 -3.83
N PRO A 38 1.00 -13.02 -5.03
CA PRO A 38 1.42 -11.66 -5.29
C PRO A 38 0.29 -10.65 -5.11
N VAL A 39 0.58 -9.54 -4.44
CA VAL A 39 -0.37 -8.45 -4.20
C VAL A 39 0.01 -7.26 -5.05
N VAL A 40 -0.95 -6.70 -5.76
CA VAL A 40 -0.80 -5.46 -6.54
C VAL A 40 -1.52 -4.33 -5.81
N ILE A 41 -0.80 -3.26 -5.51
CA ILE A 41 -1.34 -2.06 -4.88
C ILE A 41 -1.23 -0.92 -5.86
N GLU A 42 -2.36 -0.33 -6.21
CA GLU A 42 -2.45 0.82 -7.11
C GLU A 42 -2.66 2.12 -6.33
N ASN A 43 -2.34 3.25 -6.97
CA ASN A 43 -2.51 4.58 -6.40
C ASN A 43 -1.77 4.77 -5.05
N LEU A 44 -0.58 4.19 -4.93
CA LEU A 44 0.25 4.32 -3.74
C LEU A 44 0.85 5.73 -3.67
N PRO A 45 0.68 6.46 -2.54
CA PRO A 45 1.27 7.79 -2.40
C PRO A 45 2.80 7.70 -2.30
N ARG A 46 3.47 8.68 -2.89
CA ARG A 46 4.95 8.75 -2.87
C ARG A 46 5.40 9.63 -1.70
N VAL A 47 5.40 9.06 -0.52
CA VAL A 47 5.86 9.72 0.72
C VAL A 47 6.91 8.87 1.41
N ARG A 48 7.75 9.51 2.21
CA ARG A 48 8.90 8.88 2.88
C ARG A 48 8.51 7.67 3.74
N ASP A 49 7.38 7.76 4.43
CA ASP A 49 6.90 6.67 5.29
C ASP A 49 6.57 5.40 4.50
N ILE A 50 6.04 5.55 3.29
CA ILE A 50 5.77 4.44 2.37
C ILE A 50 7.07 3.79 1.90
N GLU A 51 8.08 4.60 1.56
CA GLU A 51 9.40 4.08 1.19
C GLU A 51 10.05 3.31 2.32
N THR A 52 9.95 3.82 3.54
CA THR A 52 10.45 3.14 4.75
C THR A 52 9.75 1.79 4.95
N MET A 53 8.43 1.75 4.83
CA MET A 53 7.65 0.50 4.92
C MET A 53 8.04 -0.50 3.82
N LEU A 54 8.21 -0.04 2.59
CA LEU A 54 8.64 -0.91 1.48
C LEU A 54 10.06 -1.47 1.71
N ASN A 55 10.96 -0.67 2.26
CA ASN A 55 12.31 -1.14 2.63
C ASN A 55 12.25 -2.18 3.76
N LEU A 56 11.38 -1.99 4.74
CA LEU A 56 11.12 -2.97 5.78
C LEU A 56 10.60 -4.29 5.19
N LEU A 57 9.63 -4.24 4.29
CA LEU A 57 9.11 -5.43 3.61
C LEU A 57 10.21 -6.16 2.81
N LYS A 58 11.11 -5.41 2.15
CA LYS A 58 12.28 -5.98 1.48
C LYS A 58 13.21 -6.69 2.45
N SER A 59 13.49 -6.10 3.62
CA SER A 59 14.35 -6.70 4.64
C SER A 59 13.74 -7.99 5.20
N LEU A 60 12.41 -8.08 5.25
CA LEU A 60 11.68 -9.30 5.64
C LEU A 60 11.61 -10.36 4.52
N GLY A 61 12.21 -10.09 3.37
CA GLY A 61 12.35 -11.05 2.28
C GLY A 61 11.31 -10.91 1.17
N SER A 62 10.47 -9.89 1.19
CA SER A 62 9.52 -9.63 0.09
C SER A 62 10.22 -9.03 -1.12
N LYS A 63 9.84 -9.48 -2.32
CA LYS A 63 10.30 -8.88 -3.57
C LYS A 63 9.30 -7.83 -4.03
N ILE A 64 9.78 -6.62 -4.32
CA ILE A 64 8.95 -5.49 -4.69
C ILE A 64 9.32 -5.04 -6.11
N LYS A 65 8.30 -4.94 -6.97
CA LYS A 65 8.43 -4.38 -8.32
C LYS A 65 7.53 -3.16 -8.46
N PHE A 66 8.08 -2.08 -8.98
CA PHE A 66 7.35 -0.86 -9.30
C PHE A 66 6.91 -0.87 -10.76
N SER A 67 5.73 -0.35 -11.03
CA SER A 67 5.28 -0.01 -12.37
C SER A 67 6.04 1.23 -12.90
N LYS A 68 5.98 1.47 -14.21
CA LYS A 68 6.57 2.64 -14.86
C LYS A 68 6.15 3.96 -14.21
N ASN A 69 4.91 4.06 -13.76
CA ASN A 69 4.37 5.26 -13.10
C ASN A 69 4.80 5.42 -11.64
N LYS A 70 5.50 4.43 -11.08
CA LYS A 70 5.89 4.35 -9.65
C LYS A 70 4.74 4.52 -8.65
N LYS A 71 3.49 4.53 -9.11
CA LYS A 71 2.27 4.58 -8.28
C LYS A 71 1.67 3.21 -8.02
N THR A 72 2.06 2.22 -8.82
CA THR A 72 1.62 0.84 -8.67
C THR A 72 2.80 -0.02 -8.24
N VAL A 73 2.58 -0.81 -7.23
CA VAL A 73 3.58 -1.70 -6.62
C VAL A 73 3.07 -3.12 -6.64
N LYS A 74 3.90 -4.04 -7.10
CA LYS A 74 3.64 -5.47 -7.02
C LYS A 74 4.58 -6.11 -6.00
N ILE A 75 4.01 -6.75 -5.00
CA ILE A 75 4.72 -7.34 -3.88
C ILE A 75 4.59 -8.85 -3.95
N TYR A 76 5.73 -9.53 -3.95
CA TYR A 76 5.84 -10.99 -3.95
C TYR A 76 6.37 -11.46 -2.61
N LYS A 77 5.71 -12.42 -2.00
CA LYS A 77 6.19 -13.07 -0.80
C LYS A 77 7.33 -14.04 -1.13
N THR A 78 8.34 -14.07 -0.30
CA THR A 78 9.41 -15.07 -0.36
C THR A 78 9.25 -16.09 0.78
N LYS A 79 9.79 -17.30 0.59
CA LYS A 79 9.67 -18.42 1.56
C LYS A 79 10.12 -18.06 2.99
N LYS A 80 11.05 -17.12 3.16
CA LYS A 80 11.55 -16.65 4.48
C LYS A 80 10.50 -15.91 5.32
N THR A 81 9.46 -15.36 4.69
CA THR A 81 8.41 -14.59 5.37
C THR A 81 7.38 -15.50 6.05
N LYS A 82 7.40 -16.82 5.83
CA LYS A 82 6.42 -17.75 6.42
C LYS A 82 6.44 -17.76 7.94
N LEU A 83 7.61 -17.63 8.56
CA LEU A 83 7.72 -17.67 10.03
C LEU A 83 7.03 -16.48 10.68
N PHE A 84 7.18 -15.29 10.11
CA PHE A 84 6.54 -14.08 10.62
C PHE A 84 5.01 -14.13 10.45
N CYS A 85 4.54 -14.63 9.30
CA CYS A 85 3.11 -14.84 9.06
C CYS A 85 2.51 -15.89 10.01
N PHE A 86 3.26 -16.94 10.33
CA PHE A 86 2.82 -17.96 11.28
C PHE A 86 2.62 -17.38 12.69
N LEU A 87 3.54 -16.51 13.13
CA LEU A 87 3.44 -15.83 14.43
C LEU A 87 2.24 -14.87 14.50
N LEU A 88 1.92 -14.16 13.42
CA LEU A 88 0.75 -13.29 13.35
C LEU A 88 -0.56 -14.08 13.19
N ALA A 89 -0.54 -15.19 12.45
CA ALA A 89 -1.73 -16.03 12.22
C ALA A 89 -2.11 -16.86 13.43
N SER A 90 -1.18 -17.14 14.37
CA SER A 90 -1.48 -17.90 15.59
C SER A 90 -2.36 -17.13 16.58
N GLU A 91 -2.49 -15.82 16.41
CA GLU A 91 -3.34 -14.99 17.27
C GLU A 91 -4.77 -14.79 16.75
N ASN A 92 -5.06 -15.06 15.47
CA ASN A 92 -6.40 -14.81 14.89
C ASN A 92 -6.76 -15.82 13.81
N ASP A 93 -7.48 -16.89 14.21
CA ASP A 93 -7.94 -17.96 13.32
C ASP A 93 -9.20 -17.63 12.50
N GLU A 94 -9.73 -16.41 12.55
CA GLU A 94 -11.02 -16.05 11.96
C GLU A 94 -10.98 -15.10 10.74
N SER A 95 -9.84 -14.65 10.26
CA SER A 95 -9.80 -13.64 9.20
C SER A 95 -9.55 -14.21 7.79
N ARG A 96 -10.39 -15.14 7.31
CA ARG A 96 -10.31 -15.65 5.94
C ARG A 96 -10.97 -14.78 4.88
N ASP A 97 -11.73 -13.75 5.27
CA ASP A 97 -12.50 -12.89 4.37
C ASP A 97 -12.29 -11.40 4.66
N ILE A 98 -11.06 -10.91 4.57
CA ILE A 98 -10.87 -9.46 4.53
C ILE A 98 -11.12 -9.02 3.09
N SER A 99 -12.35 -8.59 2.82
CA SER A 99 -12.74 -7.97 1.55
C SER A 99 -12.13 -6.57 1.48
N PHE A 100 -10.99 -6.41 0.84
CA PHE A 100 -10.36 -5.12 0.56
C PHE A 100 -10.99 -4.39 -0.64
N ARG A 101 -12.30 -4.52 -0.83
CA ARG A 101 -13.01 -3.94 -1.98
C ARG A 101 -12.95 -2.42 -2.06
N THR A 102 -12.59 -1.73 -0.98
CA THR A 102 -12.64 -0.26 -0.92
C THR A 102 -11.38 0.42 -1.48
N PHE A 103 -10.31 -0.31 -1.78
CA PHE A 103 -9.00 0.29 -2.07
C PHE A 103 -8.38 -0.11 -3.42
N ASN A 104 -9.14 -0.62 -4.37
CA ASN A 104 -8.61 -1.07 -5.67
C ASN A 104 -7.44 -2.07 -5.54
N PHE A 105 -7.61 -3.08 -4.70
CA PHE A 105 -6.67 -4.18 -4.61
C PHE A 105 -6.96 -5.25 -5.65
N LYS A 106 -5.94 -5.65 -6.37
CA LYS A 106 -5.96 -6.84 -7.20
C LYS A 106 -4.99 -7.88 -6.64
N ILE A 107 -5.53 -8.97 -6.11
CA ILE A 107 -4.76 -10.18 -5.76
C ILE A 107 -4.78 -11.06 -6.99
N SER A 108 -3.62 -11.31 -7.53
CA SER A 108 -3.47 -12.19 -8.70
C SER A 108 -3.00 -13.58 -8.32
#